data_c7aeb337a7263da873a400fe680f4206
#
_entry.id   c7aeb337a7263da873a400fe680f4206
#
_cell.length_a   1.000
_cell.length_b   1.000
_cell.length_c   1.000
_cell.angle_alpha   90.00
_cell.angle_beta   90.00
_cell.angle_gamma   90.00
#
_symmetry.space_group_name_H-M   'P 1'
#
loop_
_entity.id
_entity.type
_entity.pdbx_description
1 polymer ?
#
loop_
_entity_poly.entity_id
_entity_poly.type
_entity_poly.pdbx_seq_one_letter_code
_entity_poly.pdbx_strand_id
1 'polypeptide(L)'
;IVNLVFFSPEDLNIIKNGPGERRRFMDLELCQLDQIYLTDLAGYNHIVNQRNRLLKDLYMNPSLKETLDIWDMQMLQYGTKIIKKRKDFVRDLNQVIQDIHHNLTGGIEHLEVVYEPSTEAEDFENVLKKNRERDIRMKMTSAGPHRDDLSFVVNGIYIRKYGSQGQQRTAALSLKLSEIYLVKE
;
A
#
# COMPACT_ATOMS: atom_id res chain seq x y z
N ILE A 1 -0.17 17.24 21.62
CA ILE A 1 -0.72 16.80 20.32
C ILE A 1 -1.94 15.96 20.65
N VAL A 2 -3.12 16.35 20.17
CA VAL A 2 -4.36 15.56 20.36
C VAL A 2 -4.48 14.67 19.13
N ASN A 3 -4.28 13.36 19.30
CA ASN A 3 -4.56 12.38 18.24
C ASN A 3 -6.05 12.03 18.30
N LEU A 4 -6.77 12.36 17.26
CA LEU A 4 -8.20 12.12 17.14
C LEU A 4 -8.46 11.03 16.11
N VAL A 5 -9.01 9.90 16.52
CA VAL A 5 -9.50 8.88 15.58
C VAL A 5 -11.00 9.09 15.39
N PHE A 6 -11.38 9.30 14.15
CA PHE A 6 -12.78 9.52 13.76
C PHE A 6 -13.27 8.31 12.96
N PHE A 7 -14.37 7.70 13.39
CA PHE A 7 -15.04 6.66 12.61
C PHE A 7 -16.13 7.27 11.74
N SER A 8 -16.03 7.04 10.45
CA SER A 8 -16.99 7.49 9.44
C SER A 8 -17.54 6.27 8.67
N PRO A 9 -18.79 6.32 8.19
CA PRO A 9 -19.31 5.29 7.26
C PRO A 9 -18.41 5.11 6.02
N GLU A 10 -17.64 6.12 5.66
CA GLU A 10 -16.69 6.11 4.54
C GLU A 10 -15.48 5.19 4.78
N ASP A 11 -15.13 4.91 6.04
CA ASP A 11 -14.04 3.99 6.38
C ASP A 11 -14.28 2.57 5.86
N LEU A 12 -15.56 2.22 5.65
CA LEU A 12 -15.94 0.98 4.99
C LEU A 12 -15.40 0.87 3.54
N ASN A 13 -15.10 2.00 2.90
CA ASN A 13 -14.53 2.04 1.56
C ASN A 13 -13.12 1.43 1.51
N ILE A 14 -12.36 1.44 2.61
CA ILE A 14 -11.06 0.77 2.70
C ILE A 14 -11.23 -0.72 2.42
N ILE A 15 -12.29 -1.34 2.94
CA ILE A 15 -12.59 -2.75 2.74
C ILE A 15 -13.21 -3.01 1.37
N LYS A 16 -14.18 -2.19 0.95
CA LYS A 16 -15.03 -2.43 -0.24
C LYS A 16 -14.41 -1.98 -1.56
N ASN A 17 -13.73 -0.83 -1.55
CA ASN A 17 -13.26 -0.20 -2.78
C ASN A 17 -11.97 -0.82 -3.32
N GLY A 18 -11.42 -0.19 -4.35
CA GLY A 18 -10.21 -0.65 -5.03
C GLY A 18 -8.92 -0.42 -4.21
N PRO A 19 -7.79 -0.92 -4.72
CA PRO A 19 -6.48 -0.81 -4.07
C PRO A 19 -6.04 0.61 -3.74
N GLY A 20 -6.56 1.61 -4.46
CA GLY A 20 -6.25 3.02 -4.24
C GLY A 20 -6.58 3.50 -2.82
N GLU A 21 -7.76 3.12 -2.30
CA GLU A 21 -8.19 3.48 -0.94
C GLU A 21 -7.29 2.84 0.12
N ARG A 22 -6.94 1.58 -0.06
CA ARG A 22 -6.09 0.85 0.88
C ARG A 22 -4.65 1.36 0.89
N ARG A 23 -4.09 1.72 -0.28
CA ARG A 23 -2.78 2.39 -0.32
C ARG A 23 -2.84 3.76 0.36
N ARG A 24 -3.89 4.54 0.08
CA ARG A 24 -4.08 5.84 0.72
C ARG A 24 -4.16 5.71 2.24
N PHE A 25 -4.87 4.70 2.75
CA PHE A 25 -4.92 4.41 4.18
C PHE A 25 -3.51 4.14 4.73
N MET A 26 -2.76 3.17 4.17
CA MET A 26 -1.39 2.88 4.62
C MET A 26 -0.49 4.12 4.58
N ASP A 27 -0.58 4.89 3.51
CA ASP A 27 0.28 6.06 3.32
C ASP A 27 -0.04 7.17 4.33
N LEU A 28 -1.33 7.38 4.66
CA LEU A 28 -1.73 8.35 5.67
C LEU A 28 -1.21 7.94 7.05
N GLU A 29 -1.42 6.70 7.45
CA GLU A 29 -0.94 6.19 8.74
C GLU A 29 0.58 6.26 8.86
N LEU A 30 1.30 5.75 7.87
CA LEU A 30 2.75 5.77 7.87
C LEU A 30 3.34 7.19 7.81
N CYS A 31 2.72 8.11 7.08
CA CYS A 31 3.17 9.51 7.04
C CYS A 31 2.99 10.24 8.38
N GLN A 32 2.00 9.85 9.18
CA GLN A 32 1.81 10.39 10.54
C GLN A 32 2.86 9.84 11.52
N LEU A 33 3.24 8.57 11.36
CA LEU A 33 4.16 7.88 12.26
C LEU A 33 5.64 8.13 11.90
N ASP A 34 5.95 8.35 10.61
CA ASP A 34 7.34 8.38 10.12
C ASP A 34 7.55 9.51 9.09
N GLN A 35 8.24 10.57 9.52
CA GLN A 35 8.60 11.70 8.66
C GLN A 35 9.52 11.30 7.49
N ILE A 36 10.35 10.26 7.68
CA ILE A 36 11.23 9.75 6.62
C ILE A 36 10.38 9.07 5.56
N TYR A 37 9.36 8.29 5.98
CA TYR A 37 8.41 7.68 5.04
C TYR A 37 7.69 8.72 4.19
N LEU A 38 7.22 9.81 4.78
CA LEU A 38 6.58 10.91 4.04
C LEU A 38 7.51 11.47 2.95
N THR A 39 8.78 11.67 3.28
CA THR A 39 9.78 12.19 2.34
C THR A 39 10.07 11.18 1.21
N ASP A 40 10.26 9.91 1.57
CA ASP A 40 10.51 8.84 0.60
C ASP A 40 9.29 8.63 -0.32
N LEU A 41 8.06 8.70 0.21
CA LEU A 41 6.82 8.58 -0.57
C LEU A 41 6.66 9.74 -1.57
N ALA A 42 6.91 10.97 -1.14
CA ALA A 42 6.86 12.14 -2.01
C ALA A 42 7.88 12.04 -3.14
N GLY A 43 9.13 11.66 -2.82
CA GLY A 43 10.20 11.41 -3.79
C GLY A 43 9.80 10.31 -4.77
N TYR A 44 9.34 9.19 -4.28
CA TYR A 44 8.89 8.07 -5.11
C TYR A 44 7.78 8.45 -6.08
N ASN A 45 6.73 9.12 -5.61
CA ASN A 45 5.61 9.55 -6.44
C ASN A 45 6.07 10.53 -7.54
N HIS A 46 6.98 11.44 -7.20
CA HIS A 46 7.58 12.33 -8.19
C HIS A 46 8.30 11.54 -9.29
N ILE A 47 9.15 10.59 -8.91
CA ILE A 47 9.92 9.76 -9.85
C ILE A 47 9.00 8.92 -10.75
N VAL A 48 7.98 8.26 -10.18
CA VAL A 48 7.00 7.49 -10.98
C VAL A 48 6.31 8.37 -12.01
N ASN A 49 5.93 9.59 -11.64
CA ASN A 49 5.29 10.53 -12.55
C ASN A 49 6.24 10.95 -13.68
N GLN A 50 7.50 11.23 -13.38
CA GLN A 50 8.51 11.58 -14.39
C GLN A 50 8.80 10.40 -15.33
N ARG A 51 8.99 9.20 -14.77
CA ARG A 51 9.17 7.97 -15.57
C ARG A 51 7.98 7.71 -16.47
N ASN A 52 6.75 7.85 -15.98
CA ASN A 52 5.55 7.67 -16.80
C ASN A 52 5.42 8.74 -17.89
N ARG A 53 5.88 9.96 -17.66
CA ARG A 53 5.96 11.00 -18.68
C ARG A 53 6.97 10.62 -19.76
N LEU A 54 8.17 10.20 -19.35
CA LEU A 54 9.21 9.71 -20.28
C LEU A 54 8.69 8.54 -21.13
N LEU A 55 8.02 7.55 -20.51
CA LEU A 55 7.45 6.41 -21.24
C LEU A 55 6.45 6.82 -22.33
N LYS A 56 5.72 7.92 -22.15
CA LYS A 56 4.84 8.48 -23.18
C LYS A 56 5.62 9.17 -24.29
N ASP A 57 6.70 9.87 -23.93
CA ASP A 57 7.52 10.65 -24.87
C ASP A 57 8.42 9.76 -25.73
N LEU A 58 8.75 8.53 -25.30
CA LEU A 58 9.56 7.56 -26.05
C LEU A 58 9.01 7.22 -27.43
N TYR A 59 7.70 7.36 -27.64
CA TYR A 59 7.09 7.15 -28.95
C TYR A 59 7.61 8.17 -30.00
N MET A 60 7.77 9.43 -29.58
CA MET A 60 8.26 10.52 -30.43
C MET A 60 9.80 10.62 -30.43
N ASN A 61 10.44 10.23 -29.32
CA ASN A 61 11.88 10.39 -29.10
C ASN A 61 12.51 9.08 -28.57
N PRO A 62 12.73 8.06 -29.43
CA PRO A 62 13.26 6.76 -29.00
C PRO A 62 14.65 6.83 -28.34
N SER A 63 15.45 7.86 -28.64
CA SER A 63 16.78 8.08 -28.04
C SER A 63 16.74 8.31 -26.52
N LEU A 64 15.60 8.72 -25.97
CA LEU A 64 15.41 8.89 -24.54
C LEU A 64 15.34 7.55 -23.77
N LYS A 65 15.33 6.41 -24.45
CA LYS A 65 15.24 5.08 -23.81
C LYS A 65 16.39 4.83 -22.83
N GLU A 66 17.58 5.33 -23.11
CA GLU A 66 18.76 5.18 -22.23
C GLU A 66 18.58 5.91 -20.89
N THR A 67 17.76 6.97 -20.85
CA THR A 67 17.50 7.71 -19.62
C THR A 67 16.60 6.96 -18.64
N LEU A 68 15.93 5.88 -19.06
CA LEU A 68 15.12 5.04 -18.17
C LEU A 68 15.93 4.45 -17.02
N ASP A 69 17.21 4.14 -17.22
CA ASP A 69 18.07 3.57 -16.18
C ASP A 69 18.21 4.51 -14.99
N ILE A 70 18.26 5.82 -15.24
CA ILE A 70 18.36 6.83 -14.18
C ILE A 70 17.07 6.84 -13.33
N TRP A 71 15.91 6.80 -13.98
CA TRP A 71 14.63 6.77 -13.30
C TRP A 71 14.39 5.45 -12.56
N ASP A 72 14.80 4.33 -13.15
CA ASP A 72 14.71 3.00 -12.52
C ASP A 72 15.56 2.96 -11.25
N MET A 73 16.81 3.49 -11.28
CA MET A 73 17.68 3.56 -10.10
C MET A 73 17.07 4.41 -8.98
N GLN A 74 16.51 5.58 -9.31
CA GLN A 74 15.85 6.42 -8.33
C GLN A 74 14.58 5.78 -7.77
N MET A 75 13.79 5.08 -8.60
CA MET A 75 12.64 4.30 -8.14
C MET A 75 13.04 3.24 -7.13
N LEU A 76 14.15 2.53 -7.38
CA LEU A 76 14.69 1.52 -6.45
C LEU A 76 15.07 2.13 -5.12
N GLN A 77 15.75 3.28 -5.13
CA GLN A 77 16.21 3.96 -3.91
C GLN A 77 15.06 4.26 -2.95
N TYR A 78 13.94 4.76 -3.44
CA TYR A 78 12.78 5.10 -2.62
C TYR A 78 11.83 3.92 -2.44
N GLY A 79 11.53 3.20 -3.52
CA GLY A 79 10.50 2.17 -3.53
C GLY A 79 10.83 0.98 -2.63
N THR A 80 12.10 0.56 -2.58
CA THR A 80 12.55 -0.52 -1.68
C THR A 80 12.29 -0.19 -0.21
N LYS A 81 12.53 1.05 0.19
CA LYS A 81 12.28 1.51 1.56
C LYS A 81 10.77 1.51 1.88
N ILE A 82 9.96 2.01 0.94
CA ILE A 82 8.49 2.05 1.10
C ILE A 82 7.93 0.64 1.26
N ILE A 83 8.35 -0.33 0.42
CA ILE A 83 7.90 -1.71 0.51
C ILE A 83 8.22 -2.30 1.88
N LYS A 84 9.47 -2.12 2.38
CA LYS A 84 9.89 -2.61 3.69
C LYS A 84 9.07 -1.98 4.82
N LYS A 85 8.89 -0.66 4.80
CA LYS A 85 8.09 0.05 5.81
C LYS A 85 6.62 -0.38 5.82
N ARG A 86 6.01 -0.60 4.67
CA ARG A 86 4.64 -1.11 4.60
C ARG A 86 4.52 -2.54 5.13
N LYS A 87 5.52 -3.39 4.85
CA LYS A 87 5.59 -4.77 5.38
C LYS A 87 5.67 -4.77 6.91
N ASP A 88 6.55 -3.94 7.47
CA ASP A 88 6.67 -3.77 8.91
C ASP A 88 5.37 -3.24 9.53
N PHE A 89 4.80 -2.18 8.94
CA PHE A 89 3.52 -1.61 9.40
C PHE A 89 2.40 -2.65 9.45
N VAL A 90 2.24 -3.47 8.42
CA VAL A 90 1.18 -4.50 8.39
C VAL A 90 1.45 -5.60 9.42
N ARG A 91 2.71 -5.97 9.67
CA ARG A 91 3.07 -6.88 10.74
C ARG A 91 2.65 -6.32 12.10
N ASP A 92 2.99 -5.06 12.38
CA ASP A 92 2.70 -4.40 13.66
C ASP A 92 1.19 -4.15 13.81
N LEU A 93 0.50 -3.76 12.74
CA LEU A 93 -0.96 -3.67 12.71
C LEU A 93 -1.63 -5.00 13.07
N ASN A 94 -1.14 -6.14 12.56
CA ASN A 94 -1.72 -7.44 12.87
C ASN A 94 -1.59 -7.82 14.35
N GLN A 95 -0.56 -7.36 15.06
CA GLN A 95 -0.41 -7.61 16.49
C GLN A 95 -1.54 -6.97 17.31
N VAL A 96 -2.07 -5.85 16.83
CA VAL A 96 -3.10 -5.07 17.53
C VAL A 96 -4.51 -5.41 17.05
N ILE A 97 -4.69 -5.49 15.72
CA ILE A 97 -6.02 -5.61 15.12
C ILE A 97 -6.69 -6.94 15.45
N GLN A 98 -5.91 -8.02 15.62
CA GLN A 98 -6.42 -9.34 15.95
C GLN A 98 -7.15 -9.34 17.29
N ASP A 99 -6.55 -8.76 18.32
CA ASP A 99 -7.16 -8.68 19.67
C ASP A 99 -8.40 -7.79 19.66
N ILE A 100 -8.34 -6.66 18.97
CA ILE A 100 -9.48 -5.74 18.84
C ILE A 100 -10.65 -6.46 18.15
N HIS A 101 -10.39 -7.10 17.02
CA HIS A 101 -11.43 -7.80 16.25
C HIS A 101 -12.02 -8.98 17.02
N HIS A 102 -11.17 -9.75 17.69
CA HIS A 102 -11.59 -10.86 18.55
C HIS A 102 -12.56 -10.38 19.64
N ASN A 103 -12.22 -9.29 20.32
CA ASN A 103 -13.08 -8.72 21.37
C ASN A 103 -14.41 -8.18 20.80
N LEU A 104 -14.40 -7.53 19.65
CA LEU A 104 -15.62 -7.01 19.01
C LEU A 104 -16.56 -8.11 18.53
N THR A 105 -16.02 -9.27 18.17
CA THR A 105 -16.80 -10.40 17.64
C THR A 105 -17.12 -11.48 18.68
N GLY A 106 -16.76 -11.23 19.95
CA GLY A 106 -16.96 -12.22 21.02
C GLY A 106 -16.13 -13.50 20.84
N GLY A 107 -14.97 -13.39 20.19
CA GLY A 107 -14.05 -14.50 19.99
C GLY A 107 -14.37 -15.42 18.81
N ILE A 108 -15.35 -15.08 17.98
CA ILE A 108 -15.82 -15.95 16.89
C ILE A 108 -14.99 -15.75 15.61
N GLU A 109 -14.49 -14.54 15.40
CA GLU A 109 -13.78 -14.19 14.17
C GLU A 109 -12.32 -13.85 14.43
N HIS A 110 -11.46 -14.31 13.52
CA HIS A 110 -10.04 -13.97 13.47
C HIS A 110 -9.80 -13.13 12.22
N LEU A 111 -9.39 -11.87 12.39
CA LEU A 111 -9.07 -10.95 11.31
C LEU A 111 -7.56 -10.90 11.07
N GLU A 112 -7.16 -11.03 9.82
CA GLU A 112 -5.79 -10.84 9.36
C GLU A 112 -5.75 -9.80 8.24
N VAL A 113 -4.78 -8.89 8.31
CA VAL A 113 -4.45 -7.95 7.23
C VAL A 113 -3.25 -8.49 6.50
N VAL A 114 -3.37 -8.66 5.18
CA VAL A 114 -2.30 -9.20 4.34
C VAL A 114 -1.78 -8.10 3.42
N TYR A 115 -0.48 -7.83 3.48
CA TYR A 115 0.18 -6.94 2.52
C TYR A 115 0.48 -7.69 1.24
N GLU A 116 0.02 -7.17 0.12
CA GLU A 116 0.20 -7.71 -1.22
C GLU A 116 1.09 -6.76 -2.04
N PRO A 117 2.42 -6.85 -1.90
CA PRO A 117 3.33 -6.04 -2.71
C PRO A 117 3.26 -6.46 -4.18
N SER A 118 3.32 -5.52 -5.09
CA SER A 118 3.44 -5.80 -6.53
C SER A 118 4.77 -6.44 -6.90
N THR A 119 5.76 -6.28 -6.02
CA THR A 119 7.08 -6.90 -6.05
C THR A 119 7.69 -6.84 -4.65
N GLU A 120 8.45 -7.87 -4.28
CA GLU A 120 9.28 -7.82 -3.07
C GLU A 120 10.41 -6.80 -3.23
N ALA A 121 10.88 -6.26 -2.11
CA ALA A 121 11.93 -5.24 -2.10
C ALA A 121 13.24 -5.72 -2.74
N GLU A 122 13.57 -6.99 -2.52
CA GLU A 122 14.77 -7.67 -3.03
C GLU A 122 14.72 -7.93 -4.54
N ASP A 123 13.52 -8.13 -5.09
CA ASP A 123 13.31 -8.43 -6.51
C ASP A 123 12.96 -7.20 -7.36
N PHE A 124 12.79 -6.02 -6.74
CA PHE A 124 12.24 -4.86 -7.41
C PHE A 124 13.07 -4.43 -8.64
N GLU A 125 14.40 -4.48 -8.56
CA GLU A 125 15.28 -4.18 -9.68
C GLU A 125 15.07 -5.13 -10.86
N ASN A 126 15.02 -6.43 -10.59
CA ASN A 126 14.81 -7.46 -11.61
C ASN A 126 13.44 -7.30 -12.28
N VAL A 127 12.40 -7.00 -11.48
CA VAL A 127 11.05 -6.80 -11.99
C VAL A 127 10.94 -5.54 -12.86
N LEU A 128 11.60 -4.42 -12.50
CA LEU A 128 11.65 -3.23 -13.34
C LEU A 128 12.33 -3.52 -14.69
N LYS A 129 13.48 -4.20 -14.67
CA LYS A 129 14.20 -4.60 -15.89
C LYS A 129 13.36 -5.51 -16.78
N LYS A 130 12.72 -6.53 -16.18
CA LYS A 130 11.86 -7.49 -16.89
C LYS A 130 10.64 -6.83 -17.51
N ASN A 131 10.06 -5.86 -16.83
CA ASN A 131 8.83 -5.20 -17.27
C ASN A 131 9.09 -4.02 -18.24
N ARG A 132 10.34 -3.64 -18.49
CA ARG A 132 10.69 -2.42 -19.25
C ARG A 132 9.98 -2.35 -20.62
N GLU A 133 10.04 -3.39 -21.42
CA GLU A 133 9.41 -3.41 -22.75
C GLU A 133 7.85 -3.36 -22.63
N ARG A 134 7.29 -3.96 -21.61
CA ARG A 134 5.85 -3.85 -21.30
C ARG A 134 5.50 -2.42 -20.92
N ASP A 135 6.25 -1.80 -20.01
CA ASP A 135 6.04 -0.43 -19.55
C ASP A 135 6.10 0.57 -20.73
N ILE A 136 7.05 0.40 -21.65
CA ILE A 136 7.17 1.22 -22.87
C ILE A 136 5.89 1.08 -23.71
N ARG A 137 5.42 -0.15 -23.97
CA ARG A 137 4.20 -0.38 -24.74
C ARG A 137 2.95 0.19 -24.08
N MET A 138 2.84 0.02 -22.77
CA MET A 138 1.69 0.48 -21.99
C MET A 138 1.78 1.94 -21.57
N LYS A 139 2.94 2.59 -21.82
CA LYS A 139 3.23 3.99 -21.45
C LYS A 139 3.02 4.27 -19.96
N MET A 140 3.27 3.27 -19.12
CA MET A 140 3.07 3.35 -17.67
C MET A 140 3.94 2.35 -16.92
N THR A 141 4.34 2.71 -15.71
CA THR A 141 5.08 1.85 -14.79
C THR A 141 4.15 0.80 -14.20
N SER A 142 4.50 -0.48 -14.36
CA SER A 142 3.64 -1.61 -14.00
C SER A 142 3.97 -2.26 -12.66
N ALA A 143 5.11 -1.95 -12.03
CA ALA A 143 5.55 -2.54 -10.77
C ALA A 143 6.07 -1.47 -9.80
N GLY A 144 5.94 -1.73 -8.51
CA GLY A 144 6.41 -0.90 -7.41
C GLY A 144 5.30 -0.49 -6.45
N PRO A 145 5.61 0.22 -5.35
CA PRO A 145 4.67 0.56 -4.27
C PRO A 145 3.34 1.19 -4.70
N HIS A 146 3.31 1.92 -5.80
CA HIS A 146 2.08 2.50 -6.37
C HIS A 146 1.11 1.45 -6.96
N ARG A 147 1.49 0.17 -6.99
CA ARG A 147 0.70 -0.98 -7.47
C ARG A 147 0.35 -1.97 -6.37
N ASP A 148 0.84 -1.77 -5.16
CA ASP A 148 0.57 -2.65 -4.02
C ASP A 148 -0.90 -2.64 -3.62
N ASP A 149 -1.27 -3.66 -2.84
CA ASP A 149 -2.59 -3.75 -2.24
C ASP A 149 -2.52 -4.27 -0.79
N LEU A 150 -3.65 -4.20 -0.09
CA LEU A 150 -3.94 -4.88 1.16
C LEU A 150 -5.16 -5.78 0.99
N SER A 151 -5.13 -6.92 1.62
CA SER A 151 -6.29 -7.80 1.75
C SER A 151 -6.68 -7.96 3.21
N PHE A 152 -7.98 -8.08 3.45
CA PHE A 152 -8.57 -8.34 4.75
C PHE A 152 -9.19 -9.73 4.73
N VAL A 153 -8.72 -10.60 5.63
CA VAL A 153 -9.10 -12.01 5.68
C VAL A 153 -9.72 -12.30 7.05
N VAL A 154 -10.95 -12.80 7.07
CA VAL A 154 -11.63 -13.25 8.30
C VAL A 154 -11.85 -14.75 8.23
N ASN A 155 -11.32 -15.49 9.19
CA ASN A 155 -11.41 -16.96 9.22
C ASN A 155 -11.01 -17.61 7.90
N GLY A 156 -9.95 -17.12 7.24
CA GLY A 156 -9.45 -17.61 5.96
C GLY A 156 -10.22 -17.15 4.72
N ILE A 157 -11.20 -16.26 4.86
CA ILE A 157 -12.05 -15.77 3.76
C ILE A 157 -11.72 -14.31 3.44
N TYR A 158 -11.45 -13.99 2.17
CA TYR A 158 -11.30 -12.62 1.70
C TYR A 158 -12.61 -11.85 1.79
N ILE A 159 -12.76 -10.99 2.80
CA ILE A 159 -14.04 -10.36 3.13
C ILE A 159 -14.50 -9.30 2.13
N ARG A 160 -13.61 -8.72 1.35
CA ARG A 160 -14.00 -7.81 0.28
C ARG A 160 -14.92 -8.48 -0.73
N LYS A 161 -14.67 -9.75 -1.06
CA LYS A 161 -15.37 -10.49 -2.12
C LYS A 161 -16.45 -11.41 -1.57
N TYR A 162 -16.18 -12.04 -0.44
CA TYR A 162 -17.01 -13.13 0.09
C TYR A 162 -17.53 -12.87 1.50
N GLY A 163 -17.10 -11.80 2.15
CA GLY A 163 -17.54 -11.47 3.50
C GLY A 163 -18.95 -10.89 3.55
N SER A 164 -19.65 -11.14 4.64
CA SER A 164 -20.93 -10.50 4.95
C SER A 164 -20.74 -8.99 5.18
N GLN A 165 -21.83 -8.22 5.06
CA GLN A 165 -21.79 -6.78 5.38
C GLN A 165 -21.39 -6.53 6.84
N GLY A 166 -21.79 -7.42 7.76
CA GLY A 166 -21.40 -7.36 9.17
C GLY A 166 -19.88 -7.50 9.31
N GLN A 167 -19.30 -8.55 8.73
CA GLN A 167 -17.86 -8.78 8.74
C GLN A 167 -17.07 -7.60 8.19
N GLN A 168 -17.51 -7.03 7.06
CA GLN A 168 -16.85 -5.86 6.47
C GLN A 168 -16.90 -4.64 7.39
N ARG A 169 -18.03 -4.38 8.05
CA ARG A 169 -18.18 -3.28 9.00
C ARG A 169 -17.34 -3.47 10.25
N THR A 170 -17.35 -4.68 10.83
CA THR A 170 -16.56 -4.99 12.02
C THR A 170 -15.07 -4.91 11.73
N ALA A 171 -14.61 -5.39 10.55
CA ALA A 171 -13.23 -5.25 10.13
C ALA A 171 -12.81 -3.77 9.95
N ALA A 172 -13.66 -2.94 9.33
CA ALA A 172 -13.40 -1.51 9.20
C ALA A 172 -13.32 -0.82 10.57
N LEU A 173 -14.21 -1.17 11.52
CA LEU A 173 -14.16 -0.66 12.88
C LEU A 173 -12.90 -1.10 13.61
N SER A 174 -12.51 -2.38 13.49
CA SER A 174 -11.28 -2.91 14.07
C SER A 174 -10.05 -2.17 13.57
N LEU A 175 -10.02 -1.88 12.25
CA LEU A 175 -8.94 -1.13 11.62
C LEU A 175 -8.82 0.28 12.22
N LYS A 176 -9.94 0.99 12.34
CA LYS A 176 -9.96 2.35 12.92
C LYS A 176 -9.58 2.38 14.40
N LEU A 177 -9.99 1.39 15.15
CA LEU A 177 -9.60 1.28 16.57
C LEU A 177 -8.09 0.97 16.70
N SER A 178 -7.52 0.22 15.78
CA SER A 178 -6.09 -0.09 15.77
C SER A 178 -5.20 1.14 15.59
N GLU A 179 -5.68 2.18 14.87
CA GLU A 179 -4.96 3.45 14.69
C GLU A 179 -4.62 4.10 16.03
N ILE A 180 -5.51 3.99 17.05
CA ILE A 180 -5.30 4.55 18.39
C ILE A 180 -4.07 3.93 19.07
N TYR A 181 -3.83 2.66 18.83
CA TYR A 181 -2.72 1.92 19.44
C TYR A 181 -1.40 2.15 18.72
N LEU A 182 -1.43 2.26 17.38
CA LEU A 182 -0.24 2.49 16.56
C LEU A 182 0.39 3.89 16.79
N VAL A 183 -0.43 4.86 17.21
CA VAL A 183 0.04 6.24 17.47
C VAL A 183 0.63 6.40 18.88
N LYS A 184 0.46 5.41 19.78
CA LYS A 184 0.92 5.50 21.18
C LYS A 184 2.35 5.04 21.41
N GLU A 185 3.01 4.40 20.43
CA GLU A 185 4.41 3.99 20.46
C GLU A 185 5.29 5.04 19.75
#